data_e7b42394b1ee28d7bf8740cbb675a1ec
#
_entry.id   e7b42394b1ee28d7bf8740cbb675a1ec
#
_cell.length_a   1.000
_cell.length_b   1.000
_cell.length_c   1.000
_cell.angle_alpha   90.00
_cell.angle_beta   90.00
_cell.angle_gamma   90.00
#
_symmetry.space_group_name_H-M   'P 1'
#
loop_
_entity.id
_entity.type
_entity.pdbx_description
1 polymer ?
#
loop_
_entity_poly.entity_id
_entity_poly.type
_entity_poly.pdbx_seq_one_letter_code
_entity_poly.pdbx_strand_id
1 'polypeptide(L)'
;MKTTPRTALVTGATAGFGRAAARRFVDSGWQVIATGRRADRLVALHAELGDALHTACFDVRDEAAMRAALDALPGRFRGIDLLVNNAGLAQGTKPAQDALLSDWKTMIDTNVTALATLTHALLSTLIARKGAIINISSVAGVYPYPGGNAYGGTKAFVSQFSLGLRSDLHGTGVRVTTIEPGMAETEFTVVRTHGDQAASDMLYANANPMTAEDIAGTIFWIATLPPHLNINRLELMPTSQSVAGFQVHREASA
;
A
#
# COMPACT_ATOMS: atom_id res chain seq x y z
N MET A 1 0.59 5.44 -33.78
CA MET A 1 -0.43 4.68 -33.05
C MET A 1 -0.46 5.19 -31.62
N LYS A 2 -1.60 5.67 -31.11
CA LYS A 2 -1.72 6.00 -29.67
C LYS A 2 -1.68 4.68 -28.91
N THR A 3 -0.64 4.46 -28.11
CA THR A 3 -0.58 3.30 -27.22
C THR A 3 -1.70 3.44 -26.19
N THR A 4 -2.47 2.37 -25.96
CA THR A 4 -3.47 2.35 -24.89
C THR A 4 -2.80 2.65 -23.57
N PRO A 5 -3.31 3.61 -22.76
CA PRO A 5 -2.75 3.91 -21.46
C PRO A 5 -2.72 2.65 -20.58
N ARG A 6 -1.67 2.49 -19.78
CA ARG A 6 -1.62 1.44 -18.75
C ARG A 6 -2.61 1.76 -17.64
N THR A 7 -3.15 0.74 -17.01
CA THR A 7 -4.11 0.89 -15.90
C THR A 7 -3.52 0.35 -14.60
N ALA A 8 -3.51 1.19 -13.57
CA ALA A 8 -3.14 0.81 -12.20
C ALA A 8 -4.37 0.76 -11.30
N LEU A 9 -4.50 -0.30 -10.50
CA LEU A 9 -5.44 -0.35 -9.37
C LEU A 9 -4.67 -0.09 -8.08
N VAL A 10 -5.08 0.94 -7.34
CA VAL A 10 -4.43 1.36 -6.09
C VAL A 10 -5.44 1.27 -4.95
N THR A 11 -5.16 0.42 -3.96
CA THR A 11 -6.00 0.31 -2.77
C THR A 11 -5.58 1.31 -1.70
N GLY A 12 -6.56 1.79 -0.90
CA GLY A 12 -6.28 2.78 0.13
C GLY A 12 -5.90 4.15 -0.42
N ALA A 13 -6.44 4.53 -1.59
CA ALA A 13 -6.09 5.76 -2.31
C ALA A 13 -6.69 7.05 -1.71
N THR A 14 -7.36 6.97 -0.57
CA THR A 14 -7.99 8.13 0.09
C THR A 14 -7.04 8.97 0.95
N ALA A 15 -5.80 8.49 1.18
CA ALA A 15 -4.77 9.22 1.94
C ALA A 15 -3.36 8.64 1.68
N GLY A 16 -2.35 9.31 2.22
CA GLY A 16 -0.96 8.84 2.31
C GLY A 16 -0.41 8.31 0.99
N PHE A 17 0.31 7.21 1.04
CA PHE A 17 0.98 6.61 -0.12
C PHE A 17 0.05 6.30 -1.28
N GLY A 18 -1.16 5.79 -0.99
CA GLY A 18 -2.12 5.42 -2.04
C GLY A 18 -2.63 6.65 -2.81
N ARG A 19 -2.91 7.77 -2.13
CA ARG A 19 -3.31 9.03 -2.79
C ARG A 19 -2.17 9.60 -3.62
N ALA A 20 -0.97 9.66 -3.05
CA ALA A 20 0.21 10.15 -3.75
C ALA A 20 0.55 9.29 -4.98
N ALA A 21 0.47 7.95 -4.85
CA ALA A 21 0.67 7.04 -5.96
C ALA A 21 -0.38 7.22 -7.06
N ALA A 22 -1.67 7.33 -6.71
CA ALA A 22 -2.74 7.56 -7.68
C ALA A 22 -2.49 8.83 -8.48
N ARG A 23 -2.15 9.95 -7.82
CA ARG A 23 -1.77 11.20 -8.47
C ARG A 23 -0.58 11.00 -9.41
N ARG A 24 0.51 10.41 -8.91
CA ARG A 24 1.74 10.19 -9.67
C ARG A 24 1.51 9.38 -10.95
N PHE A 25 0.68 8.34 -10.89
CA PHE A 25 0.33 7.55 -12.06
C PHE A 25 -0.49 8.35 -13.07
N VAL A 26 -1.52 9.10 -12.64
CA VAL A 26 -2.34 9.93 -13.52
C VAL A 26 -1.50 11.02 -14.20
N ASP A 27 -0.64 11.72 -13.45
CA ASP A 27 0.26 12.75 -13.98
C ASP A 27 1.25 12.19 -15.01
N SER A 28 1.54 10.88 -14.93
CA SER A 28 2.40 10.14 -15.85
C SER A 28 1.64 9.49 -17.02
N GLY A 29 0.35 9.83 -17.21
CA GLY A 29 -0.47 9.37 -18.32
C GLY A 29 -1.07 7.97 -18.18
N TRP A 30 -1.12 7.41 -16.96
CA TRP A 30 -1.81 6.16 -16.68
C TRP A 30 -3.29 6.40 -16.38
N GLN A 31 -4.10 5.38 -16.60
CA GLN A 31 -5.41 5.27 -16.00
C GLN A 31 -5.29 4.67 -14.60
N VAL A 32 -6.08 5.16 -13.65
CA VAL A 32 -6.02 4.70 -12.26
C VAL A 32 -7.41 4.33 -11.75
N ILE A 33 -7.51 3.17 -11.11
CA ILE A 33 -8.65 2.76 -10.29
C ILE A 33 -8.25 3.02 -8.84
N ALA A 34 -8.82 4.04 -8.24
CA ALA A 34 -8.58 4.42 -6.85
C ALA A 34 -9.66 3.80 -5.95
N THR A 35 -9.26 2.98 -4.97
CA THR A 35 -10.24 2.38 -4.06
C THR A 35 -10.03 2.82 -2.62
N GLY A 36 -11.12 2.85 -1.86
CA GLY A 36 -11.10 3.21 -0.45
C GLY A 36 -12.50 3.27 0.16
N ARG A 37 -12.58 3.51 1.47
CA ARG A 37 -13.83 3.55 2.23
C ARG A 37 -14.45 4.95 2.36
N ARG A 38 -13.65 5.99 2.15
CA ARG A 38 -14.05 7.40 2.35
C ARG A 38 -14.52 7.97 1.03
N ALA A 39 -15.83 7.91 0.80
CA ALA A 39 -16.45 8.33 -0.46
C ALA A 39 -16.18 9.80 -0.79
N ASP A 40 -16.25 10.68 0.21
CA ASP A 40 -15.96 12.11 0.10
C ASP A 40 -14.55 12.37 -0.44
N ARG A 41 -13.57 11.64 0.05
CA ARG A 41 -12.17 11.77 -0.40
C ARG A 41 -11.94 11.19 -1.79
N LEU A 42 -12.66 10.14 -2.17
CA LEU A 42 -12.60 9.62 -3.55
C LEU A 42 -13.23 10.61 -4.53
N VAL A 43 -14.35 11.24 -4.16
CA VAL A 43 -14.96 12.30 -4.97
C VAL A 43 -14.00 13.48 -5.15
N ALA A 44 -13.36 13.94 -4.07
CA ALA A 44 -12.37 15.01 -4.14
C ALA A 44 -11.17 14.64 -5.01
N LEU A 45 -10.67 13.40 -4.91
CA LEU A 45 -9.57 12.91 -5.72
C LEU A 45 -9.95 12.81 -7.21
N HIS A 46 -11.18 12.41 -7.51
CA HIS A 46 -11.68 12.39 -8.90
C HIS A 46 -11.84 13.82 -9.46
N ALA A 47 -12.33 14.75 -8.66
CA ALA A 47 -12.43 16.15 -9.07
C ALA A 47 -11.05 16.76 -9.37
N GLU A 48 -10.02 16.33 -8.65
CA GLU A 48 -8.63 16.79 -8.85
C GLU A 48 -7.98 16.15 -10.09
N LEU A 49 -8.16 14.85 -10.33
CA LEU A 49 -7.40 14.07 -11.32
C LEU A 49 -8.19 13.79 -12.61
N GLY A 50 -9.48 14.08 -12.62
CA GLY A 50 -10.33 13.97 -13.81
C GLY A 50 -10.56 12.56 -14.32
N ASP A 51 -10.87 12.45 -15.61
CA ASP A 51 -11.34 11.21 -16.25
C ASP A 51 -10.30 10.08 -16.34
N ALA A 52 -9.03 10.37 -16.11
CA ALA A 52 -8.00 9.34 -16.01
C ALA A 52 -8.14 8.50 -14.72
N LEU A 53 -8.93 8.99 -13.75
CA LEU A 53 -9.21 8.30 -12.49
C LEU A 53 -10.64 7.72 -12.51
N HIS A 54 -10.76 6.45 -12.14
CA HIS A 54 -12.02 5.82 -11.74
C HIS A 54 -11.99 5.55 -10.23
N THR A 55 -13.07 5.86 -9.53
CA THR A 55 -13.17 5.62 -8.08
C THR A 55 -14.10 4.45 -7.78
N ALA A 56 -13.66 3.58 -6.89
CA ALA A 56 -14.46 2.45 -6.40
C ALA A 56 -14.49 2.48 -4.87
N CYS A 57 -15.66 2.82 -4.31
CA CYS A 57 -15.83 2.97 -2.87
C CYS A 57 -16.29 1.67 -2.24
N PHE A 58 -15.40 0.99 -1.52
CA PHE A 58 -15.71 -0.21 -0.74
C PHE A 58 -14.70 -0.41 0.40
N ASP A 59 -15.06 -1.22 1.38
CA ASP A 59 -14.12 -1.74 2.37
C ASP A 59 -13.42 -2.97 1.77
N VAL A 60 -12.09 -2.97 1.75
CA VAL A 60 -11.31 -4.09 1.21
C VAL A 60 -11.56 -5.42 1.93
N ARG A 61 -12.11 -5.37 3.16
CA ARG A 61 -12.50 -6.55 3.95
C ARG A 61 -13.83 -7.17 3.49
N ASP A 62 -14.61 -6.43 2.73
CA ASP A 62 -15.86 -6.91 2.14
C ASP A 62 -15.60 -7.48 0.74
N GLU A 63 -15.44 -8.80 0.68
CA GLU A 63 -15.17 -9.51 -0.57
C GLU A 63 -16.29 -9.34 -1.59
N ALA A 64 -17.54 -9.34 -1.17
CA ALA A 64 -18.68 -9.21 -2.07
C ALA A 64 -18.73 -7.81 -2.71
N ALA A 65 -18.54 -6.75 -1.89
CA ALA A 65 -18.45 -5.39 -2.39
C ALA A 65 -17.23 -5.18 -3.31
N MET A 66 -16.09 -5.77 -2.97
CA MET A 66 -14.89 -5.75 -3.79
C MET A 66 -15.14 -6.37 -5.18
N ARG A 67 -15.73 -7.58 -5.22
CA ARG A 67 -16.04 -8.28 -6.48
C ARG A 67 -17.03 -7.49 -7.32
N ALA A 68 -18.12 -7.00 -6.71
CA ALA A 68 -19.11 -6.17 -7.40
C ALA A 68 -18.47 -4.90 -8.01
N ALA A 69 -17.54 -4.26 -7.27
CA ALA A 69 -16.83 -3.10 -7.77
C ALA A 69 -15.90 -3.42 -8.97
N LEU A 70 -15.21 -4.57 -8.94
CA LEU A 70 -14.37 -5.02 -10.07
C LEU A 70 -15.22 -5.34 -11.30
N ASP A 71 -16.36 -6.01 -11.13
CA ASP A 71 -17.28 -6.36 -12.23
C ASP A 71 -17.93 -5.11 -12.85
N ALA A 72 -18.16 -4.08 -12.07
CA ALA A 72 -18.75 -2.80 -12.49
C ALA A 72 -17.74 -1.87 -13.19
N LEU A 73 -16.45 -2.22 -13.26
CA LEU A 73 -15.45 -1.35 -13.89
C LEU A 73 -15.82 -1.02 -15.34
N PRO A 74 -15.76 0.26 -15.75
CA PRO A 74 -15.91 0.65 -17.14
C PRO A 74 -14.89 -0.07 -18.04
N GLY A 75 -15.27 -0.40 -19.25
CA GLY A 75 -14.45 -1.22 -20.16
C GLY A 75 -13.01 -0.75 -20.31
N ARG A 76 -12.80 0.57 -20.34
CA ARG A 76 -11.46 1.17 -20.45
C ARG A 76 -10.54 0.90 -19.25
N PHE A 77 -11.09 0.57 -18.06
CA PHE A 77 -10.33 0.28 -16.85
C PHE A 77 -10.15 -1.21 -16.55
N ARG A 78 -10.77 -2.11 -17.31
CA ARG A 78 -10.72 -3.56 -17.05
C ARG A 78 -9.35 -4.19 -17.33
N GLY A 79 -8.54 -3.57 -18.16
CA GLY A 79 -7.21 -4.08 -18.51
C GLY A 79 -6.15 -3.65 -17.49
N ILE A 80 -6.21 -4.19 -16.27
CA ILE A 80 -5.31 -3.81 -15.18
C ILE A 80 -3.91 -4.35 -15.42
N ASP A 81 -2.95 -3.44 -15.56
CA ASP A 81 -1.51 -3.72 -15.76
C ASP A 81 -0.73 -3.73 -14.45
N LEU A 82 -1.24 -3.05 -13.41
CA LEU A 82 -0.58 -2.92 -12.12
C LEU A 82 -1.60 -3.00 -10.99
N LEU A 83 -1.31 -3.86 -10.01
CA LEU A 83 -1.99 -3.87 -8.72
C LEU A 83 -1.05 -3.29 -7.65
N VAL A 84 -1.47 -2.23 -6.97
CA VAL A 84 -0.79 -1.68 -5.78
C VAL A 84 -1.65 -1.99 -4.56
N ASN A 85 -1.27 -3.04 -3.84
CA ASN A 85 -1.85 -3.40 -2.55
C ASN A 85 -1.27 -2.49 -1.47
N ASN A 86 -1.83 -1.29 -1.34
CA ASN A 86 -1.42 -0.29 -0.39
C ASN A 86 -2.35 -0.19 0.83
N ALA A 87 -3.63 -0.56 0.70
CA ALA A 87 -4.54 -0.58 1.84
C ALA A 87 -3.97 -1.41 2.99
N GLY A 88 -3.84 -0.78 4.15
CA GLY A 88 -3.30 -1.41 5.34
C GLY A 88 -3.36 -0.45 6.52
N LEU A 89 -3.34 -1.01 7.72
CA LEU A 89 -3.36 -0.24 8.95
C LEU A 89 -2.60 -0.94 10.06
N ALA A 90 -2.22 -0.18 11.08
CA ALA A 90 -1.89 -0.66 12.41
C ALA A 90 -2.91 -0.12 13.40
N GLN A 91 -3.19 -0.87 14.45
CA GLN A 91 -4.03 -0.46 15.58
C GLN A 91 -3.40 -0.89 16.89
N GLY A 92 -3.43 0.03 17.86
CA GLY A 92 -2.88 -0.18 19.18
C GLY A 92 -1.34 -0.11 19.25
N THR A 93 -0.88 0.24 20.44
CA THR A 93 0.55 0.34 20.79
C THR A 93 0.87 -0.40 22.07
N LYS A 94 -0.13 -1.05 22.70
CA LYS A 94 0.02 -1.75 23.97
C LYS A 94 0.77 -3.07 23.82
N PRO A 95 1.44 -3.55 24.88
CA PRO A 95 1.99 -4.90 24.91
C PRO A 95 0.90 -5.95 24.67
N ALA A 96 1.30 -7.16 24.26
CA ALA A 96 0.38 -8.21 23.83
C ALA A 96 -0.71 -8.56 24.85
N GLN A 97 -0.37 -8.61 26.15
CA GLN A 97 -1.30 -8.92 27.23
C GLN A 97 -2.39 -7.86 27.44
N ASP A 98 -2.14 -6.62 27.01
CA ASP A 98 -3.04 -5.46 27.17
C ASP A 98 -3.67 -5.02 25.84
N ALA A 99 -3.35 -5.72 24.74
CA ALA A 99 -3.85 -5.40 23.42
C ALA A 99 -5.32 -5.83 23.25
N LEU A 100 -6.06 -5.11 22.43
CA LEU A 100 -7.42 -5.49 22.07
C LEU A 100 -7.40 -6.53 20.95
N LEU A 101 -8.05 -7.68 21.17
CA LEU A 101 -8.16 -8.73 20.16
C LEU A 101 -8.86 -8.23 18.88
N SER A 102 -9.79 -7.30 19.01
CA SER A 102 -10.46 -6.64 17.87
C SER A 102 -9.47 -5.90 16.96
N ASP A 103 -8.45 -5.27 17.53
CA ASP A 103 -7.41 -4.58 16.77
C ASP A 103 -6.59 -5.59 15.97
N TRP A 104 -6.22 -6.71 16.57
CA TRP A 104 -5.49 -7.79 15.89
C TRP A 104 -6.29 -8.36 14.72
N LYS A 105 -7.57 -8.69 14.96
CA LYS A 105 -8.47 -9.18 13.89
C LYS A 105 -8.59 -8.18 12.75
N THR A 106 -8.80 -6.89 13.06
CA THR A 106 -8.89 -5.84 12.06
C THR A 106 -7.60 -5.71 11.23
N MET A 107 -6.44 -5.82 11.86
CA MET A 107 -5.16 -5.83 11.14
C MET A 107 -5.01 -7.06 10.23
N ILE A 108 -5.37 -8.25 10.69
CA ILE A 108 -5.30 -9.49 9.90
C ILE A 108 -6.27 -9.38 8.71
N ASP A 109 -7.51 -9.00 8.94
CA ASP A 109 -8.53 -8.91 7.90
C ASP A 109 -8.14 -7.90 6.82
N THR A 110 -7.56 -6.75 7.22
CA THR A 110 -7.18 -5.69 6.28
C THR A 110 -5.86 -5.97 5.58
N ASN A 111 -4.82 -6.32 6.35
CA ASN A 111 -3.45 -6.38 5.80
C ASN A 111 -3.13 -7.74 5.17
N VAL A 112 -3.87 -8.80 5.54
CA VAL A 112 -3.63 -10.18 5.09
C VAL A 112 -4.77 -10.66 4.20
N THR A 113 -5.96 -10.85 4.79
CA THR A 113 -7.09 -11.47 4.09
C THR A 113 -7.50 -10.66 2.87
N ALA A 114 -7.73 -9.36 3.03
CA ALA A 114 -8.13 -8.49 1.93
C ALA A 114 -7.09 -8.41 0.81
N LEU A 115 -5.81 -8.31 1.17
CA LEU A 115 -4.70 -8.29 0.20
C LEU A 115 -4.66 -9.58 -0.61
N ALA A 116 -4.73 -10.73 0.06
CA ALA A 116 -4.70 -12.03 -0.60
C ALA A 116 -5.92 -12.23 -1.51
N THR A 117 -7.13 -11.87 -1.04
CA THR A 117 -8.38 -11.99 -1.78
C THR A 117 -8.38 -11.13 -3.05
N LEU A 118 -8.01 -9.85 -2.94
CA LEU A 118 -7.94 -8.96 -4.10
C LEU A 118 -6.87 -9.41 -5.10
N THR A 119 -5.71 -9.80 -4.61
CA THR A 119 -4.64 -10.32 -5.46
C THR A 119 -5.13 -11.53 -6.24
N HIS A 120 -5.75 -12.52 -5.57
CA HIS A 120 -6.29 -13.71 -6.21
C HIS A 120 -7.35 -13.36 -7.28
N ALA A 121 -8.25 -12.43 -6.98
CA ALA A 121 -9.29 -12.00 -7.93
C ALA A 121 -8.73 -11.38 -9.22
N LEU A 122 -7.53 -10.80 -9.18
CA LEU A 122 -6.90 -10.12 -10.31
C LEU A 122 -5.82 -10.94 -11.02
N LEU A 123 -5.44 -12.13 -10.52
CA LEU A 123 -4.33 -12.91 -11.07
C LEU A 123 -4.49 -13.21 -12.57
N SER A 124 -5.67 -13.64 -13.00
CA SER A 124 -5.93 -13.96 -14.42
C SER A 124 -5.72 -12.74 -15.33
N THR A 125 -6.21 -11.58 -14.91
CA THR A 125 -6.02 -10.33 -15.64
C THR A 125 -4.54 -9.94 -15.69
N LEU A 126 -3.85 -9.99 -14.56
CA LEU A 126 -2.44 -9.63 -14.48
C LEU A 126 -1.54 -10.58 -15.29
N ILE A 127 -1.86 -11.88 -15.32
CA ILE A 127 -1.15 -12.85 -16.16
C ILE A 127 -1.37 -12.55 -17.65
N ALA A 128 -2.61 -12.35 -18.07
CA ALA A 128 -2.93 -12.01 -19.46
C ALA A 128 -2.25 -10.72 -19.92
N ARG A 129 -2.05 -9.76 -19.00
CA ARG A 129 -1.41 -8.47 -19.26
C ARG A 129 0.11 -8.48 -19.09
N LYS A 130 0.71 -9.56 -18.56
CA LYS A 130 2.11 -9.61 -18.10
C LYS A 130 2.41 -8.43 -17.16
N GLY A 131 1.48 -8.19 -16.25
CA GLY A 131 1.42 -7.01 -15.40
C GLY A 131 2.39 -7.04 -14.23
N ALA A 132 2.08 -6.25 -13.21
CA ALA A 132 2.87 -6.20 -11.98
C ALA A 132 2.00 -6.12 -10.72
N ILE A 133 2.53 -6.64 -9.62
CA ILE A 133 1.96 -6.54 -8.28
C ILE A 133 2.98 -5.85 -7.39
N ILE A 134 2.58 -4.79 -6.71
CA ILE A 134 3.39 -4.10 -5.69
C ILE A 134 2.62 -4.15 -4.38
N ASN A 135 3.18 -4.84 -3.40
CA ASN A 135 2.61 -4.99 -2.07
C ASN A 135 3.35 -4.09 -1.08
N ILE A 136 2.62 -3.29 -0.32
CA ILE A 136 3.20 -2.42 0.71
C ILE A 136 3.26 -3.19 2.03
N SER A 137 4.46 -3.66 2.37
CA SER A 137 4.79 -4.25 3.65
C SER A 137 5.27 -3.18 4.65
N SER A 138 6.28 -3.46 5.42
CA SER A 138 6.94 -2.55 6.37
C SER A 138 8.22 -3.18 6.89
N VAL A 139 9.19 -2.38 7.32
CA VAL A 139 10.32 -2.82 8.15
C VAL A 139 9.87 -3.55 9.43
N ALA A 140 8.65 -3.27 9.90
CA ALA A 140 8.02 -3.98 11.02
C ALA A 140 7.80 -5.49 10.77
N GLY A 141 7.78 -5.92 9.52
CA GLY A 141 7.71 -7.33 9.14
C GLY A 141 9.04 -8.07 9.33
N VAL A 142 10.13 -7.34 9.53
CA VAL A 142 11.50 -7.88 9.69
C VAL A 142 12.03 -7.60 11.09
N TYR A 143 11.85 -6.37 11.57
CA TYR A 143 12.42 -5.90 12.85
C TYR A 143 11.31 -5.79 13.90
N PRO A 144 11.29 -6.69 14.90
CA PRO A 144 10.27 -6.64 15.95
C PRO A 144 10.49 -5.47 16.89
N TYR A 145 9.40 -4.93 17.42
CA TYR A 145 9.41 -3.86 18.41
C TYR A 145 8.22 -4.00 19.38
N PRO A 146 8.31 -3.44 20.61
CA PRO A 146 7.22 -3.50 21.57
C PRO A 146 5.91 -2.93 21.02
N GLY A 147 4.79 -3.63 21.22
CA GLY A 147 3.47 -3.24 20.71
C GLY A 147 3.26 -3.47 19.20
N GLY A 148 4.26 -4.00 18.49
CA GLY A 148 4.20 -4.26 17.04
C GLY A 148 3.81 -5.70 16.66
N ASN A 149 3.43 -6.54 17.61
CA ASN A 149 3.27 -7.99 17.45
C ASN A 149 2.37 -8.42 16.25
N ALA A 150 1.07 -8.10 16.30
CA ALA A 150 0.15 -8.47 15.22
C ALA A 150 0.45 -7.69 13.93
N TYR A 151 0.74 -6.39 14.03
CA TYR A 151 1.11 -5.59 12.86
C TYR A 151 2.34 -6.16 12.16
N GLY A 152 3.43 -6.38 12.90
CA GLY A 152 4.65 -7.00 12.36
C GLY A 152 4.37 -8.35 11.72
N GLY A 153 3.58 -9.20 12.39
CA GLY A 153 3.14 -10.49 11.84
C GLY A 153 2.40 -10.36 10.51
N THR A 154 1.47 -9.38 10.38
CA THR A 154 0.78 -9.15 9.11
C THR A 154 1.72 -8.66 8.01
N LYS A 155 2.70 -7.84 8.35
CA LYS A 155 3.68 -7.32 7.37
C LYS A 155 4.72 -8.38 6.97
N ALA A 156 5.11 -9.26 7.88
CA ALA A 156 5.91 -10.45 7.57
C ALA A 156 5.17 -11.39 6.59
N PHE A 157 3.86 -11.59 6.81
CA PHE A 157 3.02 -12.30 5.85
C PHE A 157 3.08 -11.66 4.47
N VAL A 158 2.88 -10.35 4.35
CA VAL A 158 2.89 -9.65 3.06
C VAL A 158 4.22 -9.84 2.34
N SER A 159 5.34 -9.74 3.05
CA SER A 159 6.68 -9.96 2.48
C SER A 159 6.85 -11.39 1.97
N GLN A 160 6.54 -12.39 2.79
CA GLN A 160 6.68 -13.79 2.39
C GLN A 160 5.68 -14.20 1.31
N PHE A 161 4.45 -13.73 1.37
CA PHE A 161 3.43 -13.95 0.34
C PHE A 161 3.88 -13.40 -1.02
N SER A 162 4.49 -12.22 -1.03
CA SER A 162 5.02 -11.63 -2.27
C SER A 162 6.11 -12.49 -2.91
N LEU A 163 7.02 -13.05 -2.09
CA LEU A 163 8.06 -13.96 -2.58
C LEU A 163 7.47 -15.28 -3.10
N GLY A 164 6.47 -15.83 -2.39
CA GLY A 164 5.72 -17.01 -2.83
C GLY A 164 5.04 -16.77 -4.18
N LEU A 165 4.27 -15.68 -4.31
CA LEU A 165 3.64 -15.29 -5.58
C LEU A 165 4.66 -15.14 -6.72
N ARG A 166 5.83 -14.57 -6.44
CA ARG A 166 6.89 -14.44 -7.44
C ARG A 166 7.36 -15.80 -7.95
N SER A 167 7.41 -16.80 -7.07
CA SER A 167 7.76 -18.18 -7.44
C SER A 167 6.66 -18.84 -8.26
N ASP A 168 5.40 -18.73 -7.84
CA ASP A 168 4.26 -19.33 -8.51
C ASP A 168 4.01 -18.73 -9.91
N LEU A 169 4.26 -17.44 -10.06
CA LEU A 169 4.06 -16.70 -11.31
C LEU A 169 5.29 -16.74 -12.25
N HIS A 170 6.30 -17.57 -11.93
CA HIS A 170 7.45 -17.77 -12.81
C HIS A 170 7.01 -18.20 -14.21
N GLY A 171 7.58 -17.59 -15.25
CA GLY A 171 7.25 -17.87 -16.65
C GLY A 171 6.03 -17.13 -17.20
N THR A 172 5.19 -16.52 -16.35
CA THR A 172 4.00 -15.76 -16.81
C THR A 172 4.33 -14.34 -17.30
N GLY A 173 5.49 -13.82 -16.94
CA GLY A 173 5.88 -12.42 -17.17
C GLY A 173 5.35 -11.44 -16.14
N VAL A 174 4.59 -11.88 -15.15
CA VAL A 174 4.13 -11.02 -14.04
C VAL A 174 5.29 -10.73 -13.10
N ARG A 175 5.44 -9.45 -12.75
CA ARG A 175 6.41 -8.99 -11.75
C ARG A 175 5.75 -8.85 -10.39
N VAL A 176 6.45 -9.24 -9.32
CA VAL A 176 5.94 -9.10 -7.95
C VAL A 176 7.02 -8.47 -7.09
N THR A 177 6.67 -7.38 -6.42
CA THR A 177 7.57 -6.64 -5.52
C THR A 177 6.89 -6.41 -4.18
N THR A 178 7.64 -6.57 -3.09
CA THR A 178 7.27 -6.02 -1.78
C THR A 178 8.12 -4.80 -1.48
N ILE A 179 7.48 -3.71 -1.05
CA ILE A 179 8.15 -2.51 -0.53
C ILE A 179 7.97 -2.51 0.98
N GLU A 180 9.04 -2.27 1.72
CA GLU A 180 9.10 -2.31 3.17
C GLU A 180 9.55 -0.95 3.74
N PRO A 181 8.62 0.03 3.81
CA PRO A 181 8.95 1.33 4.34
C PRO A 181 9.23 1.31 5.83
N GLY A 182 10.19 2.12 6.26
CA GLY A 182 10.37 2.55 7.62
C GLY A 182 9.43 3.70 7.99
N MET A 183 9.93 4.65 8.80
CA MET A 183 9.16 5.80 9.24
C MET A 183 8.80 6.71 8.07
N ALA A 184 7.50 6.88 7.84
CA ALA A 184 6.97 7.80 6.85
C ALA A 184 5.76 8.54 7.43
N GLU A 185 5.76 9.86 7.30
CA GLU A 185 4.70 10.70 7.86
C GLU A 185 3.45 10.66 6.99
N THR A 186 2.36 10.16 7.58
CA THR A 186 1.03 10.09 6.98
C THR A 186 -0.03 10.03 8.09
N GLU A 187 -1.32 9.94 7.75
CA GLU A 187 -2.39 9.67 8.72
C GLU A 187 -2.27 8.30 9.44
N PHE A 188 -1.29 7.48 9.09
CA PHE A 188 -1.14 6.12 9.60
C PHE A 188 -1.00 6.08 11.13
N THR A 189 -0.21 6.98 11.71
CA THR A 189 0.00 7.02 13.16
C THR A 189 -1.25 7.47 13.90
N VAL A 190 -2.00 8.43 13.36
CA VAL A 190 -3.29 8.86 13.91
C VAL A 190 -4.28 7.69 13.94
N VAL A 191 -4.34 6.90 12.87
CA VAL A 191 -5.17 5.68 12.82
C VAL A 191 -4.70 4.65 13.85
N ARG A 192 -3.38 4.44 13.97
CA ARG A 192 -2.77 3.50 14.92
C ARG A 192 -3.08 3.85 16.38
N THR A 193 -3.12 5.13 16.70
CA THR A 193 -3.36 5.65 18.05
C THR A 193 -4.82 5.98 18.32
N HIS A 194 -5.75 5.46 17.49
CA HIS A 194 -7.19 5.69 17.61
C HIS A 194 -7.59 7.18 17.62
N GLY A 195 -6.88 8.01 16.85
CA GLY A 195 -7.19 9.44 16.69
C GLY A 195 -6.32 10.39 17.52
N ASP A 196 -5.30 9.89 18.23
CA ASP A 196 -4.39 10.74 19.01
C ASP A 196 -3.40 11.47 18.08
N GLN A 197 -3.74 12.71 17.73
CA GLN A 197 -2.92 13.58 16.90
C GLN A 197 -1.63 13.97 17.63
N ALA A 198 -1.68 14.21 18.94
CA ALA A 198 -0.50 14.61 19.70
C ALA A 198 0.56 13.50 19.74
N ALA A 199 0.14 12.23 19.86
CA ALA A 199 1.05 11.10 19.75
C ALA A 199 1.66 10.98 18.35
N SER A 200 0.90 11.31 17.31
CA SER A 200 1.40 11.33 15.92
C SER A 200 2.45 12.42 15.74
N ASP A 201 2.15 13.65 16.18
CA ASP A 201 3.05 14.80 16.05
C ASP A 201 4.37 14.56 16.82
N MET A 202 4.28 13.99 18.01
CA MET A 202 5.45 13.63 18.83
C MET A 202 6.33 12.56 18.13
N LEU A 203 5.72 11.59 17.46
CA LEU A 203 6.48 10.54 16.77
C LEU A 203 7.34 11.13 15.66
N TYR A 204 6.81 12.08 14.91
CA TYR A 204 7.49 12.65 13.73
C TYR A 204 8.34 13.89 14.07
N ALA A 205 8.18 14.48 15.25
CA ALA A 205 8.91 15.69 15.64
C ALA A 205 10.43 15.52 15.48
N ASN A 206 11.05 16.42 14.71
CA ASN A 206 12.49 16.45 14.43
C ASN A 206 13.07 15.14 13.88
N ALA A 207 12.23 14.27 13.30
CA ALA A 207 12.66 12.96 12.82
C ALA A 207 12.99 12.94 11.32
N ASN A 208 12.64 13.99 10.56
CA ASN A 208 12.78 14.06 9.11
C ASN A 208 12.34 12.75 8.42
N PRO A 209 11.07 12.31 8.60
CA PRO A 209 10.56 11.06 8.07
C PRO A 209 10.45 11.11 6.55
N MET A 210 10.33 9.93 5.92
CA MET A 210 9.92 9.88 4.52
C MET A 210 8.51 10.46 4.35
N THR A 211 8.21 10.95 3.16
CA THR A 211 6.91 11.48 2.78
C THR A 211 6.08 10.46 2.00
N ALA A 212 4.81 10.75 1.79
CA ALA A 212 3.96 9.94 0.91
C ALA A 212 4.47 9.98 -0.55
N GLU A 213 5.02 11.10 -0.97
CA GLU A 213 5.58 11.34 -2.30
C GLU A 213 6.85 10.52 -2.55
N ASP A 214 7.71 10.31 -1.53
CA ASP A 214 8.90 9.47 -1.64
C ASP A 214 8.51 8.01 -1.93
N ILE A 215 7.50 7.51 -1.21
CA ILE A 215 7.00 6.16 -1.43
C ILE A 215 6.26 6.04 -2.76
N ALA A 216 5.46 7.03 -3.16
CA ALA A 216 4.79 7.06 -4.46
C ALA A 216 5.80 7.10 -5.61
N GLY A 217 6.90 7.86 -5.47
CA GLY A 217 8.02 7.88 -6.41
C GLY A 217 8.66 6.51 -6.56
N THR A 218 8.89 5.83 -5.44
CA THR A 218 9.45 4.47 -5.39
C THR A 218 8.52 3.45 -6.05
N ILE A 219 7.21 3.49 -5.76
CA ILE A 219 6.19 2.63 -6.40
C ILE A 219 6.21 2.84 -7.92
N PHE A 220 6.21 4.09 -8.36
CA PHE A 220 6.21 4.44 -9.78
C PHE A 220 7.48 3.97 -10.49
N TRP A 221 8.65 4.19 -9.88
CA TRP A 221 9.93 3.72 -10.42
C TRP A 221 9.92 2.21 -10.63
N ILE A 222 9.50 1.42 -9.64
CA ILE A 222 9.41 -0.05 -9.74
C ILE A 222 8.41 -0.45 -10.83
N ALA A 223 7.25 0.21 -10.91
CA ALA A 223 6.21 -0.10 -11.89
C ALA A 223 6.70 0.11 -13.34
N THR A 224 7.62 1.07 -13.54
CA THR A 224 8.12 1.47 -14.86
C THR A 224 9.45 0.81 -15.26
N LEU A 225 10.00 -0.06 -14.44
CA LEU A 225 11.19 -0.85 -14.79
C LEU A 225 10.98 -1.67 -16.06
N PRO A 226 12.07 -1.95 -16.81
CA PRO A 226 12.02 -2.85 -17.96
C PRO A 226 11.35 -4.20 -17.61
N PRO A 227 10.58 -4.82 -18.52
CA PRO A 227 9.77 -6.02 -18.21
C PRO A 227 10.57 -7.23 -17.72
N HIS A 228 11.86 -7.33 -18.07
CA HIS A 228 12.74 -8.41 -17.64
C HIS A 228 13.31 -8.23 -16.23
N LEU A 229 13.17 -7.04 -15.63
CA LEU A 229 13.64 -6.74 -14.28
C LEU A 229 12.52 -6.87 -13.25
N ASN A 230 12.79 -7.60 -12.18
CA ASN A 230 11.93 -7.67 -11.01
C ASN A 230 12.73 -7.33 -9.75
N ILE A 231 12.27 -6.36 -9.00
CA ILE A 231 12.75 -6.15 -7.64
C ILE A 231 11.90 -7.03 -6.74
N ASN A 232 12.51 -8.02 -6.09
CA ASN A 232 11.74 -8.94 -5.25
C ASN A 232 11.32 -8.23 -3.95
N ARG A 233 12.24 -7.48 -3.35
CA ARG A 233 12.06 -6.81 -2.06
C ARG A 233 12.84 -5.50 -2.06
N LEU A 234 12.24 -4.45 -1.52
CA LEU A 234 12.88 -3.16 -1.33
C LEU A 234 12.56 -2.62 0.06
N GLU A 235 13.57 -2.59 0.91
CA GLU A 235 13.52 -1.94 2.20
C GLU A 235 14.07 -0.52 2.07
N LEU A 236 13.38 0.46 2.65
CA LEU A 236 13.83 1.85 2.67
C LEU A 236 13.43 2.54 3.99
N MET A 237 14.34 3.35 4.50
CA MET A 237 14.16 4.11 5.73
C MET A 237 14.65 5.55 5.52
N PRO A 238 14.14 6.53 6.26
CA PRO A 238 14.76 7.84 6.32
C PRO A 238 16.15 7.70 6.95
N THR A 239 17.08 8.56 6.59
CA THR A 239 18.47 8.51 7.10
C THR A 239 18.54 8.71 8.63
N SER A 240 17.50 9.28 9.22
CA SER A 240 17.34 9.46 10.67
C SER A 240 16.95 8.17 11.40
N GLN A 241 16.47 7.13 10.69
CA GLN A 241 16.06 5.86 11.28
C GLN A 241 17.15 4.81 11.14
N SER A 242 17.33 3.99 12.17
CA SER A 242 18.24 2.84 12.18
C SER A 242 17.46 1.54 12.36
N VAL A 243 17.99 0.44 11.86
CA VAL A 243 17.47 -0.91 12.08
C VAL A 243 17.70 -1.39 13.52
N ALA A 244 18.70 -0.86 14.21
CA ALA A 244 19.03 -1.22 15.58
C ALA A 244 18.01 -0.61 16.56
N GLY A 245 17.04 -1.41 17.00
CA GLY A 245 16.03 -1.01 18.00
C GLY A 245 15.03 0.03 17.50
N PHE A 246 14.87 0.21 16.19
CA PHE A 246 14.02 1.26 15.60
C PHE A 246 14.36 2.67 16.11
N GLN A 247 15.64 2.91 16.38
CA GLN A 247 16.09 4.23 16.83
C GLN A 247 15.86 5.28 15.75
N VAL A 248 15.46 6.48 16.17
CA VAL A 248 15.27 7.64 15.31
C VAL A 248 16.17 8.75 15.82
N HIS A 249 17.11 9.19 14.99
CA HIS A 249 17.88 10.41 15.28
C HIS A 249 16.95 11.61 15.14
N ARG A 250 16.97 12.49 16.13
CA ARG A 250 16.21 13.75 16.10
C ARG A 250 17.19 14.91 16.13
N GLU A 251 16.98 15.86 15.26
CA GLU A 251 17.75 17.09 15.26
C GLU A 251 17.48 17.86 16.57
N ALA A 252 18.50 18.52 17.10
CA ALA A 252 18.31 19.39 18.24
C ALA A 252 17.36 20.53 17.83
N SER A 253 16.39 20.84 18.71
CA SER A 253 15.53 22.01 18.50
C SER A 253 16.41 23.25 18.45
N ALA A 254 16.31 24.05 17.40
CA ALA A 254 17.02 25.31 17.25
C ALA A 254 16.54 26.35 18.30
#